data_42643b27d27b6b19effde4797a77af5f
#
_entry.id   42643b27d27b6b19effde4797a77af5f
#
_cell.length_a   1.000
_cell.length_b   1.000
_cell.length_c   1.000
_cell.angle_alpha   90.00
_cell.angle_beta   90.00
_cell.angle_gamma   90.00
#
_symmetry.space_group_name_H-M   'P 1'
#
loop_
_entity.id
_entity.type
_entity.pdbx_description
1 polymer ?
#
loop_
_entity_poly.entity_id
_entity_poly.type
_entity_poly.pdbx_seq_one_letter_code
_entity_poly.pdbx_strand_id
1 'polypeptide(L)'
;MKHPKMYDSTPETRKRMSKVKLKGGKAETMLAKALWHKGYRYRKNDKRLPGSPDIAILRHQIAVFVDGEFWHGKDWNIRKKRLIRNREYWVEKIEENMARDRRDDQLLLQAGWIPIHFWEKEVIKGLPMCVAEVEDAALARLIDSTEQQEPLVYEE
;
A
#
# COMPACT_ATOMS: atom_id res chain seq x y z
N MET A 1 2.53 18.61 20.47
CA MET A 1 2.69 19.89 19.76
C MET A 1 1.44 20.16 18.95
N LYS A 2 0.72 21.21 19.27
CA LYS A 2 -0.42 21.64 18.43
C LYS A 2 0.15 22.28 17.17
N HIS A 3 -0.07 21.66 16.01
CA HIS A 3 0.26 22.28 14.73
C HIS A 3 -0.48 23.62 14.61
N PRO A 4 0.19 24.68 14.19
CA PRO A 4 -0.51 25.93 13.97
C PRO A 4 -1.62 25.74 12.95
N LYS A 5 -2.79 26.26 13.24
CA LYS A 5 -3.96 26.24 12.35
C LYS A 5 -3.74 27.18 11.16
N MET A 6 -2.75 26.88 10.31
CA MET A 6 -2.47 27.69 9.13
C MET A 6 -2.69 26.86 7.84
N TYR A 7 -3.80 26.15 7.83
CA TYR A 7 -4.27 25.56 6.58
C TYR A 7 -5.27 26.50 5.92
N ASP A 8 -4.75 27.37 5.07
CA ASP A 8 -5.58 28.24 4.26
C ASP A 8 -5.91 27.56 2.94
N SER A 9 -7.05 26.86 2.92
CA SER A 9 -7.53 26.15 1.74
C SER A 9 -8.61 26.96 1.03
N THR A 10 -8.52 27.06 -0.32
CA THR A 10 -9.58 27.61 -1.14
C THR A 10 -10.84 26.74 -1.08
N PRO A 11 -12.04 27.31 -1.36
CA PRO A 11 -13.27 26.50 -1.48
C PRO A 11 -13.16 25.36 -2.47
N GLU A 12 -12.47 25.56 -3.61
CA GLU A 12 -12.24 24.52 -4.61
C GLU A 12 -11.34 23.40 -4.07
N THR A 13 -10.31 23.74 -3.34
CA THR A 13 -9.42 22.76 -2.69
C THR A 13 -10.19 21.94 -1.66
N ARG A 14 -11.02 22.59 -0.82
CA ARG A 14 -11.87 21.89 0.15
C ARG A 14 -12.84 20.94 -0.53
N LYS A 15 -13.51 21.37 -1.60
CA LYS A 15 -14.43 20.55 -2.36
C LYS A 15 -13.73 19.34 -3.00
N ARG A 16 -12.54 19.54 -3.55
CA ARG A 16 -11.72 18.46 -4.12
C ARG A 16 -11.28 17.47 -3.05
N MET A 17 -10.79 17.96 -1.90
CA MET A 17 -10.34 17.12 -0.79
C MET A 17 -11.48 16.37 -0.12
N SER A 18 -12.69 16.94 -0.06
CA SER A 18 -13.88 16.24 0.48
C SER A 18 -14.29 15.03 -0.34
N LYS A 19 -13.91 14.97 -1.63
CA LYS A 19 -14.15 13.82 -2.51
C LYS A 19 -13.09 12.73 -2.39
N VAL A 20 -11.99 12.98 -1.69
CA VAL A 20 -10.94 11.99 -1.47
C VAL A 20 -11.41 11.02 -0.40
N LYS A 21 -11.65 9.77 -0.78
CA LYS A 21 -11.95 8.69 0.15
C LYS A 21 -10.66 8.18 0.76
N LEU A 22 -10.58 8.17 2.07
CA LEU A 22 -9.41 7.63 2.80
C LEU A 22 -9.30 6.11 2.65
N LYS A 23 -10.41 5.41 2.43
CA LYS A 23 -10.48 3.94 2.26
C LYS A 23 -11.60 3.58 1.27
N GLY A 24 -11.47 2.43 0.62
CA GLY A 24 -12.48 1.91 -0.28
C GLY A 24 -12.58 2.65 -1.60
N GLY A 25 -11.51 3.26 -2.08
CA GLY A 25 -11.46 3.95 -3.36
C GLY A 25 -11.64 3.02 -4.56
N LYS A 26 -11.81 3.61 -5.75
CA LYS A 26 -12.03 2.88 -7.01
C LYS A 26 -10.89 1.89 -7.31
N ALA A 27 -9.64 2.32 -7.19
CA ALA A 27 -8.48 1.49 -7.46
C ALA A 27 -8.42 0.28 -6.53
N GLU A 28 -8.59 0.48 -5.23
CA GLU A 28 -8.62 -0.58 -4.24
C GLU A 28 -9.74 -1.60 -4.54
N THR A 29 -10.93 -1.12 -4.87
CA THR A 29 -12.07 -1.97 -5.22
C THR A 29 -11.82 -2.78 -6.47
N MET A 30 -11.24 -2.18 -7.51
CA MET A 30 -10.89 -2.87 -8.75
C MET A 30 -9.88 -4.00 -8.50
N LEU A 31 -8.83 -3.72 -7.76
CA LEU A 31 -7.80 -4.71 -7.43
C LEU A 31 -8.37 -5.84 -6.57
N ALA A 32 -9.16 -5.51 -5.55
CA ALA A 32 -9.77 -6.48 -4.68
C ALA A 32 -10.68 -7.45 -5.44
N LYS A 33 -11.54 -6.94 -6.32
CA LYS A 33 -12.41 -7.77 -7.16
C LYS A 33 -11.61 -8.67 -8.12
N ALA A 34 -10.59 -8.13 -8.76
CA ALA A 34 -9.76 -8.89 -9.68
C ALA A 34 -9.05 -10.05 -8.96
N LEU A 35 -8.51 -9.82 -7.78
CA LEU A 35 -7.88 -10.86 -6.95
C LEU A 35 -8.90 -11.91 -6.49
N TRP A 36 -10.10 -11.50 -6.12
CA TRP A 36 -11.16 -12.43 -5.75
C TRP A 36 -11.53 -13.38 -6.90
N HIS A 37 -11.67 -12.85 -8.11
CA HIS A 37 -11.97 -13.66 -9.31
C HIS A 37 -10.84 -14.63 -9.68
N LYS A 38 -9.61 -14.31 -9.27
CA LYS A 38 -8.46 -15.23 -9.42
C LYS A 38 -8.41 -16.32 -8.34
N GLY A 39 -9.33 -16.29 -7.38
CA GLY A 39 -9.40 -17.27 -6.31
C GLY A 39 -8.75 -16.86 -5.00
N TYR A 40 -8.20 -15.67 -4.91
CA TYR A 40 -7.62 -15.18 -3.65
C TYR A 40 -8.71 -14.78 -2.66
N ARG A 41 -8.45 -15.09 -1.39
CA ARG A 41 -9.30 -14.66 -0.28
C ARG A 41 -8.49 -13.77 0.64
N TYR A 42 -9.10 -12.70 1.11
CA TYR A 42 -8.39 -11.64 1.82
C TYR A 42 -9.31 -10.96 2.83
N ARG A 43 -8.67 -10.21 3.73
CA ARG A 43 -9.36 -9.25 4.59
C ARG A 43 -9.06 -7.85 4.08
N LYS A 44 -10.04 -6.96 4.14
CA LYS A 44 -9.90 -5.56 3.75
C LYS A 44 -9.62 -4.69 4.96
N ASN A 45 -8.71 -3.74 4.79
CA ASN A 45 -8.37 -2.75 5.82
C ASN A 45 -8.07 -3.39 7.18
N ASP A 46 -7.17 -4.37 7.19
CA ASP A 46 -6.86 -5.14 8.38
C ASP A 46 -6.00 -4.34 9.37
N LYS A 47 -6.64 -3.75 10.36
CA LYS A 47 -5.99 -2.92 11.40
C LYS A 47 -5.08 -3.71 12.34
N ARG A 48 -5.12 -5.04 12.32
CA ARG A 48 -4.24 -5.88 13.13
C ARG A 48 -2.82 -5.95 12.60
N LEU A 49 -2.63 -5.58 11.34
CA LEU A 49 -1.33 -5.55 10.68
C LEU A 49 -0.77 -4.12 10.62
N PRO A 50 0.57 -3.96 10.71
CA PRO A 50 1.20 -2.65 10.54
C PRO A 50 0.76 -1.96 9.24
N GLY A 51 0.40 -0.69 9.32
CA GLY A 51 -0.05 0.11 8.19
C GLY A 51 -1.48 -0.12 7.73
N SER A 52 -2.21 -1.05 8.35
CA SER A 52 -3.59 -1.39 7.96
C SER A 52 -3.72 -1.65 6.46
N PRO A 53 -3.12 -2.73 5.93
CA PRO A 53 -3.15 -3.01 4.49
C PRO A 53 -4.57 -2.99 3.94
N ASP A 54 -4.73 -2.43 2.75
CA ASP A 54 -6.02 -2.40 2.05
C ASP A 54 -6.53 -3.81 1.76
N ILE A 55 -5.61 -4.70 1.41
CA ILE A 55 -5.89 -6.11 1.13
C ILE A 55 -4.86 -6.97 1.84
N ALA A 56 -5.30 -7.82 2.76
CA ALA A 56 -4.43 -8.75 3.48
C ALA A 56 -4.76 -10.19 3.08
N ILE A 57 -3.86 -10.82 2.33
CA ILE A 57 -4.01 -12.22 1.91
C ILE A 57 -3.32 -13.10 2.96
N LEU A 58 -4.08 -13.57 3.93
CA LEU A 58 -3.57 -14.29 5.09
C LEU A 58 -2.84 -15.58 4.73
N ARG A 59 -3.39 -16.34 3.79
CA ARG A 59 -2.82 -17.62 3.36
C ARG A 59 -1.38 -17.50 2.87
N HIS A 60 -1.09 -16.42 2.14
CA HIS A 60 0.23 -16.18 1.54
C HIS A 60 1.05 -15.14 2.31
N GLN A 61 0.48 -14.54 3.34
CA GLN A 61 1.09 -13.45 4.12
C GLN A 61 1.54 -12.29 3.21
N ILE A 62 0.64 -11.82 2.37
CA ILE A 62 0.85 -10.69 1.48
C ILE A 62 -0.03 -9.54 1.92
N ALA A 63 0.60 -8.38 2.17
CA ALA A 63 -0.07 -7.15 2.54
C ALA A 63 -0.02 -6.19 1.36
N VAL A 64 -1.16 -5.89 0.75
CA VAL A 64 -1.26 -5.03 -0.42
C VAL A 64 -1.79 -3.66 0.00
N PHE A 65 -1.07 -2.63 -0.43
CA PHE A 65 -1.44 -1.24 -0.23
C PHE A 65 -1.71 -0.58 -1.58
N VAL A 66 -2.79 0.17 -1.67
CA VAL A 66 -3.09 1.02 -2.82
C VAL A 66 -2.97 2.46 -2.36
N ASP A 67 -1.87 3.10 -2.73
CA ASP A 67 -1.45 4.38 -2.18
C ASP A 67 -1.79 5.52 -3.12
N GLY A 68 -2.35 6.61 -2.56
CA GLY A 68 -2.53 7.86 -3.28
C GLY A 68 -1.19 8.54 -3.54
N GLU A 69 -0.94 8.97 -4.77
CA GLU A 69 0.35 9.51 -5.20
C GLU A 69 0.79 10.73 -4.39
N PHE A 70 -0.14 11.61 -4.09
CA PHE A 70 0.16 12.83 -3.35
C PHE A 70 0.53 12.54 -1.88
N TRP A 71 -0.31 11.75 -1.18
CA TRP A 71 -0.16 11.51 0.25
C TRP A 71 1.03 10.65 0.63
N HIS A 72 1.47 9.78 -0.30
CA HIS A 72 2.57 8.84 -0.07
C HIS A 72 3.87 9.24 -0.79
N GLY A 73 3.91 10.44 -1.34
CA GLY A 73 5.15 11.03 -1.86
C GLY A 73 5.68 10.43 -3.15
N LYS A 74 4.79 10.00 -4.06
CA LYS A 74 5.23 9.57 -5.38
C LYS A 74 5.99 10.69 -6.08
N ASP A 75 7.19 10.36 -6.61
CA ASP A 75 8.08 11.32 -7.26
C ASP A 75 8.40 12.54 -6.37
N TRP A 76 8.58 12.29 -5.09
CA TRP A 76 8.67 13.34 -4.06
C TRP A 76 9.77 14.35 -4.32
N ASN A 77 10.93 13.92 -4.79
CA ASN A 77 12.04 14.82 -5.10
C ASN A 77 11.67 15.88 -6.12
N ILE A 78 10.79 15.55 -7.08
CA ILE A 78 10.29 16.47 -8.10
C ILE A 78 9.13 17.29 -7.56
N ARG A 79 8.14 16.63 -6.94
CA ARG A 79 6.93 17.27 -6.44
C ARG A 79 7.20 18.25 -5.30
N LYS A 80 8.14 17.94 -4.43
CA LYS A 80 8.55 18.81 -3.32
C LYS A 80 8.97 20.19 -3.81
N LYS A 81 9.70 20.26 -4.94
CA LYS A 81 10.14 21.51 -5.53
C LYS A 81 9.00 22.35 -6.12
N ARG A 82 7.89 21.73 -6.46
CA ARG A 82 6.72 22.37 -7.06
C ARG A 82 5.70 22.87 -6.03
N LEU A 83 5.82 22.45 -4.79
CA LEU A 83 4.94 22.89 -3.73
C LEU A 83 5.25 24.34 -3.38
N ILE A 84 4.27 25.21 -3.52
CA ILE A 84 4.39 26.64 -3.22
C ILE A 84 3.49 27.00 -2.03
N ARG A 85 2.19 26.66 -2.11
CA ARG A 85 1.20 27.02 -1.12
C ARG A 85 1.22 26.07 0.07
N ASN A 86 1.29 26.62 1.29
CA ASN A 86 1.39 25.86 2.54
C ASN A 86 2.52 24.81 2.51
N ARG A 87 3.63 25.19 1.89
CA ARG A 87 4.74 24.29 1.61
C ARG A 87 5.25 23.55 2.85
N GLU A 88 5.51 24.26 3.92
CA GLU A 88 6.06 23.67 5.16
C GLU A 88 5.13 22.61 5.74
N TYR A 89 3.83 22.90 5.77
CA TYR A 89 2.81 21.97 6.24
C TYR A 89 2.79 20.69 5.40
N TRP A 90 2.72 20.82 4.07
CA TRP A 90 2.63 19.67 3.17
C TRP A 90 3.91 18.85 3.12
N VAL A 91 5.08 19.49 3.14
CA VAL A 91 6.37 18.80 3.18
C VAL A 91 6.46 17.95 4.43
N GLU A 92 6.17 18.51 5.60
CA GLU A 92 6.19 17.78 6.86
C GLU A 92 5.20 16.61 6.84
N LYS A 93 3.98 16.84 6.40
CA LYS A 93 2.92 15.83 6.38
C LYS A 93 3.26 14.66 5.47
N ILE A 94 3.73 14.93 4.27
CA ILE A 94 4.07 13.88 3.29
C ILE A 94 5.31 13.11 3.75
N GLU A 95 6.34 13.80 4.24
CA GLU A 95 7.55 13.13 4.75
C GLU A 95 7.28 12.27 5.98
N GLU A 96 6.37 12.68 6.87
CA GLU A 96 5.88 11.85 7.97
C GLU A 96 5.18 10.59 7.47
N ASN A 97 4.31 10.73 6.46
CA ASN A 97 3.61 9.59 5.85
C ASN A 97 4.61 8.60 5.22
N MET A 98 5.59 9.10 4.48
CA MET A 98 6.63 8.27 3.87
C MET A 98 7.47 7.53 4.92
N ALA A 99 7.84 8.20 6.01
CA ALA A 99 8.60 7.59 7.10
C ALA A 99 7.79 6.50 7.81
N ARG A 100 6.50 6.75 8.04
CA ARG A 100 5.59 5.77 8.63
C ARG A 100 5.42 4.55 7.72
N ASP A 101 5.24 4.75 6.42
CA ASP A 101 5.12 3.65 5.45
C ASP A 101 6.37 2.75 5.49
N ARG A 102 7.55 3.32 5.56
CA ARG A 102 8.80 2.55 5.68
C ARG A 102 8.88 1.75 6.97
N ARG A 103 8.46 2.32 8.09
CA ARG A 103 8.42 1.61 9.39
C ARG A 103 7.43 0.46 9.35
N ASP A 104 6.25 0.69 8.80
CA ASP A 104 5.21 -0.33 8.69
C ASP A 104 5.66 -1.49 7.80
N ASP A 105 6.33 -1.20 6.68
CA ASP A 105 6.89 -2.23 5.79
C ASP A 105 7.96 -3.07 6.50
N GLN A 106 8.83 -2.44 7.29
CA GLN A 106 9.82 -3.17 8.06
C GLN A 106 9.19 -4.09 9.12
N LEU A 107 8.15 -3.61 9.80
CA LEU A 107 7.41 -4.41 10.78
C LEU A 107 6.70 -5.59 10.12
N LEU A 108 6.12 -5.39 8.93
CA LEU A 108 5.50 -6.46 8.15
C LEU A 108 6.54 -7.52 7.74
N LEU A 109 7.68 -7.10 7.20
CA LEU A 109 8.76 -8.01 6.82
C LEU A 109 9.27 -8.82 8.01
N GLN A 110 9.45 -8.19 9.17
CA GLN A 110 9.85 -8.87 10.40
C GLN A 110 8.82 -9.89 10.87
N ALA A 111 7.55 -9.64 10.62
CA ALA A 111 6.46 -10.55 10.93
C ALA A 111 6.26 -11.67 9.88
N GLY A 112 7.09 -11.71 8.85
CA GLY A 112 7.02 -12.71 7.79
C GLY A 112 6.04 -12.36 6.66
N TRP A 113 5.57 -11.13 6.60
CA TRP A 113 4.68 -10.64 5.55
C TRP A 113 5.44 -9.96 4.43
N ILE A 114 4.89 -10.04 3.23
CA ILE A 114 5.42 -9.33 2.05
C ILE A 114 4.54 -8.11 1.80
N PRO A 115 5.04 -6.88 2.02
CA PRO A 115 4.31 -5.67 1.65
C PRO A 115 4.46 -5.42 0.15
N ILE A 116 3.35 -5.10 -0.51
CA ILE A 116 3.31 -4.69 -1.91
C ILE A 116 2.55 -3.38 -2.00
N HIS A 117 3.17 -2.36 -2.57
CA HIS A 117 2.57 -1.05 -2.75
C HIS A 117 2.30 -0.79 -4.23
N PHE A 118 1.07 -0.38 -4.53
CA PHE A 118 0.69 0.13 -5.84
C PHE A 118 0.19 1.55 -5.70
N TRP A 119 0.48 2.37 -6.71
CA TRP A 119 -0.14 3.68 -6.83
C TRP A 119 -1.57 3.53 -7.39
N GLU A 120 -2.50 4.38 -6.96
CA GLU A 120 -3.89 4.33 -7.44
C GLU A 120 -3.98 4.38 -8.96
N LYS A 121 -3.24 5.27 -9.61
CA LYS A 121 -3.21 5.38 -11.07
C LYS A 121 -2.61 4.15 -11.74
N GLU A 122 -1.63 3.53 -11.12
CA GLU A 122 -1.02 2.29 -11.59
C GLU A 122 -2.05 1.16 -11.65
N VAL A 123 -2.86 1.03 -10.61
CA VAL A 123 -3.94 0.03 -10.57
C VAL A 123 -5.01 0.33 -11.62
N ILE A 124 -5.42 1.58 -11.76
CA ILE A 124 -6.46 1.96 -12.73
C ILE A 124 -6.01 1.74 -14.17
N LYS A 125 -4.76 2.05 -14.48
CA LYS A 125 -4.22 1.95 -15.84
C LYS A 125 -3.68 0.57 -16.19
N GLY A 126 -3.19 -0.18 -15.21
CA GLY A 126 -2.48 -1.44 -15.42
C GLY A 126 -2.94 -2.55 -14.48
N LEU A 127 -4.23 -2.70 -14.26
CA LEU A 127 -4.79 -3.69 -13.35
C LEU A 127 -4.25 -5.12 -13.59
N PRO A 128 -4.18 -5.64 -14.83
CA PRO A 128 -3.65 -6.99 -15.06
C PRO A 128 -2.20 -7.16 -14.58
N MET A 129 -1.36 -6.14 -14.73
CA MET A 129 0.03 -6.18 -14.26
C MET A 129 0.13 -6.17 -12.74
N CYS A 130 -0.74 -5.41 -12.08
CA CYS A 130 -0.80 -5.39 -10.62
C CYS A 130 -1.25 -6.75 -10.06
N VAL A 131 -2.26 -7.36 -10.67
CA VAL A 131 -2.71 -8.71 -10.32
C VAL A 131 -1.59 -9.73 -10.52
N ALA A 132 -0.89 -9.67 -11.65
CA ALA A 132 0.24 -10.57 -11.94
C ALA A 132 1.35 -10.46 -10.90
N GLU A 133 1.66 -9.25 -10.43
CA GLU A 133 2.67 -9.02 -9.41
C GLU A 133 2.29 -9.68 -8.07
N VAL A 134 1.03 -9.59 -7.68
CA VAL A 134 0.52 -10.29 -6.49
C VAL A 134 0.57 -11.80 -6.67
N GLU A 135 0.19 -12.31 -7.83
CA GLU A 135 0.28 -13.74 -8.16
C GLU A 135 1.71 -14.26 -8.10
N ASP A 136 2.67 -13.50 -8.64
CA ASP A 136 4.09 -13.86 -8.61
C ASP A 136 4.62 -13.93 -7.17
N ALA A 137 4.22 -13.01 -6.31
CA ALA A 137 4.56 -13.04 -4.90
C ALA A 137 3.95 -14.26 -4.19
N ALA A 138 2.72 -14.61 -4.50
CA ALA A 138 2.05 -15.79 -3.94
C ALA A 138 2.74 -17.09 -4.38
N LEU A 139 3.15 -17.20 -5.65
CA LEU A 139 3.91 -18.35 -6.17
C LEU A 139 5.27 -18.47 -5.49
N ALA A 140 5.99 -17.38 -5.33
CA ALA A 140 7.28 -17.36 -4.65
C ALA A 140 7.15 -17.88 -3.21
N ARG A 141 6.09 -17.53 -2.51
CA ARG A 141 5.79 -18.03 -1.17
C ARG A 141 5.56 -19.54 -1.14
N LEU A 142 4.86 -20.09 -2.12
CA LEU A 142 4.63 -21.51 -2.22
C LEU A 142 5.91 -22.30 -2.48
N ILE A 143 6.80 -21.77 -3.32
CA ILE A 143 8.12 -22.37 -3.61
C ILE A 143 8.98 -22.38 -2.35
N ASP A 144 9.10 -21.26 -1.64
CA ASP A 144 9.85 -21.17 -0.39
C ASP A 144 9.33 -22.15 0.65
N SER A 145 8.02 -22.33 0.77
CA SER A 145 7.42 -23.27 1.70
C SER A 145 7.72 -24.72 1.33
N THR A 146 7.88 -25.01 0.05
CA THR A 146 8.22 -26.35 -0.46
C THR A 146 9.71 -26.67 -0.24
N GLU A 147 10.57 -25.70 -0.42
CA GLU A 147 12.02 -25.87 -0.20
C GLU A 147 12.37 -26.08 1.27
N GLN A 148 11.59 -25.49 2.19
CA GLN A 148 11.76 -25.69 3.63
C GLN A 148 11.26 -27.09 4.10
N GLN A 149 10.55 -27.80 3.26
CA GLN A 149 10.15 -29.20 3.46
C GLN A 149 11.08 -30.12 2.67
N GLU A 150 12.39 -30.01 2.84
CA GLU A 150 13.30 -31.00 2.30
C GLU A 150 12.91 -32.38 2.86
N PRO A 151 12.80 -33.38 2.00
CA PRO A 151 12.52 -34.73 2.45
C PRO A 151 13.66 -35.15 3.38
N LEU A 152 13.28 -35.67 4.55
CA LEU A 152 14.23 -36.39 5.39
C LEU A 152 14.92 -37.43 4.50
N VAL A 153 16.17 -37.18 4.17
CA VAL A 153 17.00 -38.16 3.53
C VAL A 153 17.22 -39.26 4.57
N TYR A 154 16.50 -40.36 4.43
CA TYR A 154 16.83 -41.55 5.14
C TYR A 154 18.16 -42.05 4.60
N GLU A 155 19.23 -41.82 5.33
CA GLU A 155 20.47 -42.56 5.10
C GLU A 155 20.21 -44.01 5.49
N GLU A 156 20.24 -44.92 4.53
CA GLU A 156 20.28 -46.35 4.80
C GLU A 156 21.63 -46.77 5.41
#